data_3d3d6978c816cfceaddee5c4bd15ea77
#
_entry.id   3d3d6978c816cfceaddee5c4bd15ea77
#
_cell.length_a   1.000
_cell.length_b   1.000
_cell.length_c   1.000
_cell.angle_alpha   90.00
_cell.angle_beta   90.00
_cell.angle_gamma   90.00
#
_symmetry.space_group_name_H-M   'P 1'
#
loop_
_entity.id
_entity.type
_entity.pdbx_description
1 polymer ?
#
loop_
_entity_poly.entity_id
_entity_poly.type
_entity_poly.pdbx_seq_one_letter_code
_entity_poly.pdbx_strand_id
1 'polypeptide(L)'
;MTRTNGNVYLPSIAITYEDGTSCGVPTFSVEEGTYSEAQAIKLTAGEGGEVVYYTINDGPEQQYIDEPIKLEEDGTYKISAYTAATETLGKSATVTKTYVINFPLEVPYILCQNAAWLTEGTKIIFVGKNATTGGAFGMAAQNGTKYREQDIVTLSGDEKSLISKGDKVRVFTVEKSGNDIAFKDIEGYLSADNTKNSIQTKKTIGSDSYWTVSVAADGVATVASKTATTYKCIMYNAGNTPRFSAYKADFDGAVYIYLLGKTSSVSSMSAEGVKVFAAEGGVKVVAAEATDVAVYTVAGQLVRQARVAEGSTLVNVAPGFYVVRANGTATKVIVR
;
A
#
# COMPACT_ATOMS: atom_id res chain seq x y z
N MET A 1 -32.30 -42.21 -80.80
CA MET A 1 -31.38 -42.14 -79.59
C MET A 1 -31.88 -41.05 -78.70
N THR A 2 -32.65 -41.41 -77.72
CA THR A 2 -33.23 -40.47 -76.73
C THR A 2 -32.31 -40.47 -75.52
N ARG A 3 -31.67 -39.32 -75.16
CA ARG A 3 -30.92 -39.11 -73.93
C ARG A 3 -31.89 -38.83 -72.79
N THR A 4 -32.01 -39.72 -71.87
CA THR A 4 -32.67 -39.50 -70.61
C THR A 4 -31.69 -38.77 -69.65
N ASN A 5 -32.01 -37.51 -69.35
CA ASN A 5 -31.36 -36.77 -68.29
C ASN A 5 -31.83 -37.32 -66.91
N GLY A 6 -30.98 -38.13 -66.29
CA GLY A 6 -31.20 -38.54 -64.90
C GLY A 6 -30.73 -37.44 -63.96
N ASN A 7 -31.64 -36.79 -63.27
CA ASN A 7 -31.29 -35.94 -62.12
C ASN A 7 -30.80 -36.85 -60.96
N VAL A 8 -29.52 -36.74 -60.57
CA VAL A 8 -29.02 -37.33 -59.35
C VAL A 8 -29.43 -36.39 -58.23
N TYR A 9 -30.40 -36.80 -57.43
CA TYR A 9 -30.68 -36.13 -56.16
C TYR A 9 -29.66 -36.60 -55.14
N LEU A 10 -28.78 -35.68 -54.69
CA LEU A 10 -27.99 -35.93 -53.52
C LEU A 10 -28.90 -35.82 -52.30
N PRO A 11 -28.89 -36.80 -51.38
CA PRO A 11 -29.64 -36.65 -50.14
C PRO A 11 -29.09 -35.43 -49.38
N SER A 12 -29.98 -34.62 -48.82
CA SER A 12 -29.59 -33.50 -47.98
C SER A 12 -28.81 -34.04 -46.79
N ILE A 13 -27.57 -33.60 -46.63
CA ILE A 13 -26.81 -33.81 -45.41
C ILE A 13 -27.38 -32.80 -44.42
N ALA A 14 -28.15 -33.29 -43.44
CA ALA A 14 -28.51 -32.49 -42.28
C ALA A 14 -27.29 -32.47 -41.36
N ILE A 15 -26.59 -31.36 -41.33
CA ILE A 15 -25.56 -31.09 -40.28
C ILE A 15 -26.36 -30.60 -39.09
N THR A 16 -26.62 -31.48 -38.12
CA THR A 16 -27.05 -31.07 -36.77
C THR A 16 -25.83 -30.54 -36.04
N TYR A 17 -25.79 -29.22 -35.84
CA TYR A 17 -24.93 -28.64 -34.81
C TYR A 17 -25.59 -29.01 -33.48
N GLU A 18 -25.03 -29.95 -32.77
CA GLU A 18 -25.26 -29.99 -31.34
C GLU A 18 -24.55 -28.75 -30.77
N ASP A 19 -25.29 -27.88 -30.11
CA ASP A 19 -24.68 -26.82 -29.28
C ASP A 19 -23.78 -27.54 -28.30
N GLY A 20 -22.49 -27.55 -28.63
CA GLY A 20 -21.48 -28.24 -27.80
C GLY A 20 -21.56 -27.65 -26.39
N THR A 21 -21.96 -28.45 -25.45
CA THR A 21 -21.89 -28.08 -24.04
C THR A 21 -20.46 -27.68 -23.74
N SER A 22 -20.27 -26.54 -23.10
CA SER A 22 -18.95 -26.07 -22.69
C SER A 22 -18.53 -26.74 -21.40
N CYS A 23 -17.24 -26.86 -21.14
CA CYS A 23 -16.74 -27.23 -19.83
C CYS A 23 -17.28 -26.28 -18.74
N GLY A 24 -17.38 -26.78 -17.52
CA GLY A 24 -17.70 -25.97 -16.35
C GLY A 24 -16.63 -24.90 -16.12
N VAL A 25 -17.00 -23.79 -15.47
CA VAL A 25 -16.07 -22.72 -15.13
C VAL A 25 -15.10 -23.17 -14.05
N PRO A 26 -13.84 -22.69 -14.05
CA PRO A 26 -12.87 -23.04 -13.02
C PRO A 26 -13.25 -22.44 -11.67
N THR A 27 -12.84 -23.11 -10.59
CA THR A 27 -12.98 -22.61 -9.23
C THR A 27 -11.66 -22.08 -8.69
N PHE A 28 -11.74 -21.12 -7.78
CA PHE A 28 -10.63 -20.49 -7.10
C PHE A 28 -10.68 -20.87 -5.62
N SER A 29 -9.55 -21.29 -5.04
CA SER A 29 -9.46 -21.71 -3.64
C SER A 29 -9.63 -20.57 -2.64
N VAL A 30 -9.48 -19.32 -3.08
CA VAL A 30 -9.60 -18.11 -2.28
C VAL A 30 -10.67 -17.20 -2.90
N GLU A 31 -11.54 -16.63 -2.08
CA GLU A 31 -12.52 -15.65 -2.55
C GLU A 31 -11.84 -14.33 -2.91
N GLU A 32 -12.46 -13.54 -3.77
CA GLU A 32 -11.98 -12.18 -4.06
C GLU A 32 -12.13 -11.28 -2.83
N GLY A 33 -11.21 -10.33 -2.67
CA GLY A 33 -11.24 -9.44 -1.51
C GLY A 33 -9.92 -8.72 -1.24
N THR A 34 -9.87 -8.07 -0.07
CA THR A 34 -8.66 -7.40 0.42
C THR A 34 -8.03 -8.21 1.54
N TYR A 35 -6.74 -8.46 1.44
CA TYR A 35 -5.96 -9.29 2.35
C TYR A 35 -4.76 -8.50 2.89
N SER A 36 -4.47 -8.70 4.17
CA SER A 36 -3.29 -8.12 4.83
C SER A 36 -2.10 -9.08 4.92
N GLU A 37 -2.20 -10.21 4.24
CA GLU A 37 -1.19 -11.27 4.19
C GLU A 37 -1.12 -11.87 2.78
N ALA A 38 -0.01 -12.52 2.47
CA ALA A 38 0.17 -13.20 1.19
C ALA A 38 -0.92 -14.23 0.93
N GLN A 39 -1.38 -14.32 -0.30
CA GLN A 39 -2.37 -15.31 -0.73
C GLN A 39 -1.75 -16.32 -1.70
N ALA A 40 -2.20 -17.56 -1.60
CA ALA A 40 -1.82 -18.66 -2.48
C ALA A 40 -3.09 -19.26 -3.10
N ILE A 41 -3.36 -18.92 -4.35
CA ILE A 41 -4.61 -19.23 -5.04
C ILE A 41 -4.41 -20.48 -5.88
N LYS A 42 -5.20 -21.53 -5.60
CA LYS A 42 -5.30 -22.71 -6.46
C LYS A 42 -6.48 -22.56 -7.40
N LEU A 43 -6.29 -23.01 -8.62
CA LEU A 43 -7.34 -23.13 -9.63
C LEU A 43 -7.67 -24.61 -9.82
N THR A 44 -8.96 -24.90 -9.95
CA THR A 44 -9.43 -26.26 -10.26
C THR A 44 -10.32 -26.16 -11.50
N ALA A 45 -10.09 -27.02 -12.48
CA ALA A 45 -10.90 -27.09 -13.68
C ALA A 45 -12.36 -27.38 -13.35
N GLY A 46 -13.26 -26.81 -14.14
CA GLY A 46 -14.68 -27.10 -14.04
C GLY A 46 -15.05 -28.45 -14.64
N GLU A 47 -16.29 -28.86 -14.46
CA GLU A 47 -16.82 -30.15 -14.91
C GLU A 47 -16.53 -30.38 -16.40
N GLY A 48 -16.07 -31.58 -16.73
CA GLY A 48 -15.76 -32.03 -18.08
C GLY A 48 -14.43 -31.52 -18.65
N GLY A 49 -13.64 -30.75 -17.89
CA GLY A 49 -12.32 -30.28 -18.29
C GLY A 49 -11.23 -30.69 -17.33
N GLU A 50 -9.97 -30.64 -17.78
CA GLU A 50 -8.80 -31.00 -16.99
C GLU A 50 -7.78 -29.87 -16.91
N VAL A 51 -7.77 -28.96 -17.88
CA VAL A 51 -6.77 -27.91 -18.02
C VAL A 51 -7.38 -26.52 -17.79
N VAL A 52 -6.71 -25.70 -16.99
CA VAL A 52 -7.09 -24.31 -16.75
C VAL A 52 -6.02 -23.40 -17.34
N TYR A 53 -6.47 -22.35 -18.04
CA TYR A 53 -5.64 -21.22 -18.43
C TYR A 53 -6.03 -19.98 -17.65
N TYR A 54 -5.06 -19.14 -17.35
CA TYR A 54 -5.29 -17.92 -16.61
C TYR A 54 -4.39 -16.77 -17.07
N THR A 55 -4.80 -15.55 -16.76
CA THR A 55 -4.02 -14.32 -16.90
C THR A 55 -4.01 -13.57 -15.58
N ILE A 56 -2.95 -12.79 -15.34
CA ILE A 56 -2.86 -11.86 -14.21
C ILE A 56 -2.73 -10.45 -14.80
N ASN A 57 -3.61 -9.52 -14.37
CA ASN A 57 -3.62 -8.11 -14.79
C ASN A 57 -3.59 -7.94 -16.32
N ASP A 58 -4.38 -8.75 -17.00
CA ASP A 58 -4.47 -8.78 -18.48
C ASP A 58 -3.11 -9.04 -19.17
N GLY A 59 -2.18 -9.68 -18.45
CA GLY A 59 -0.88 -10.11 -18.97
C GLY A 59 -0.96 -11.37 -19.86
N PRO A 60 0.18 -11.99 -20.17
CA PRO A 60 0.21 -13.21 -20.99
C PRO A 60 -0.59 -14.34 -20.36
N GLU A 61 -1.27 -15.11 -21.22
CA GLU A 61 -1.98 -16.32 -20.83
C GLU A 61 -0.99 -17.41 -20.43
N GLN A 62 -1.28 -18.11 -19.32
CA GLN A 62 -0.48 -19.16 -18.75
C GLN A 62 -1.35 -20.40 -18.48
N GLN A 63 -0.78 -21.58 -18.66
CA GLN A 63 -1.42 -22.81 -18.24
C GLN A 63 -1.18 -23.01 -16.73
N TYR A 64 -2.23 -23.34 -16.00
CA TYR A 64 -2.12 -23.70 -14.59
C TYR A 64 -1.60 -25.13 -14.45
N ILE A 65 -0.49 -25.31 -13.71
CA ILE A 65 0.24 -26.58 -13.56
C ILE A 65 0.20 -27.12 -12.12
N ASP A 66 -0.88 -26.87 -11.40
CA ASP A 66 -1.13 -27.29 -10.01
C ASP A 66 -0.22 -26.63 -8.95
N GLU A 67 0.53 -25.59 -9.34
CA GLU A 67 1.23 -24.74 -8.37
C GLU A 67 0.37 -23.51 -8.03
N PRO A 68 0.20 -23.18 -6.72
CA PRO A 68 -0.58 -22.02 -6.34
C PRO A 68 -0.03 -20.73 -6.94
N ILE A 69 -0.90 -19.88 -7.47
CA ILE A 69 -0.57 -18.52 -7.86
C ILE A 69 -0.32 -17.73 -6.57
N LYS A 70 0.92 -17.29 -6.37
CA LYS A 70 1.34 -16.58 -5.16
C LYS A 70 1.21 -15.08 -5.35
N LEU A 71 0.53 -14.43 -4.42
CA LEU A 71 0.39 -12.99 -4.33
C LEU A 71 1.15 -12.56 -3.07
N GLU A 72 2.43 -12.24 -3.21
CA GLU A 72 3.38 -12.02 -2.09
C GLU A 72 3.80 -10.55 -1.96
N GLU A 73 3.31 -9.66 -2.83
CA GLU A 73 3.63 -8.23 -2.83
C GLU A 73 2.35 -7.40 -2.72
N ASP A 74 2.48 -6.17 -2.19
CA ASP A 74 1.39 -5.20 -2.21
C ASP A 74 0.94 -4.94 -3.65
N GLY A 75 -0.37 -4.96 -3.89
CA GLY A 75 -0.89 -4.70 -5.21
C GLY A 75 -2.32 -5.16 -5.41
N THR A 76 -2.87 -4.80 -6.56
CA THR A 76 -4.15 -5.29 -7.05
C THR A 76 -3.93 -6.30 -8.16
N TYR A 77 -4.44 -7.50 -7.97
CA TYR A 77 -4.30 -8.63 -8.88
C TYR A 77 -5.67 -9.02 -9.42
N LYS A 78 -5.86 -8.81 -10.71
CA LYS A 78 -7.03 -9.29 -11.44
C LYS A 78 -6.66 -10.61 -12.11
N ILE A 79 -7.21 -11.71 -11.61
CA ILE A 79 -6.96 -13.05 -12.17
C ILE A 79 -8.19 -13.48 -12.96
N SER A 80 -8.01 -13.72 -14.25
CA SER A 80 -9.03 -14.20 -15.15
C SER A 80 -8.67 -15.62 -15.59
N ALA A 81 -9.58 -16.58 -15.42
CA ALA A 81 -9.31 -17.98 -15.73
C ALA A 81 -10.50 -18.64 -16.47
N TYR A 82 -10.19 -19.65 -17.26
CA TYR A 82 -11.17 -20.51 -17.92
C TYR A 82 -10.67 -21.96 -18.00
N THR A 83 -11.61 -22.89 -18.06
CA THR A 83 -11.31 -24.30 -18.33
C THR A 83 -11.19 -24.50 -19.86
N ALA A 84 -10.10 -25.09 -20.31
CA ALA A 84 -9.83 -25.35 -21.72
C ALA A 84 -10.87 -26.27 -22.34
N ALA A 85 -11.03 -26.13 -23.66
CA ALA A 85 -11.84 -27.08 -24.45
C ALA A 85 -11.21 -28.48 -24.43
N THR A 86 -12.07 -29.51 -24.51
CA THR A 86 -11.71 -30.90 -24.72
C THR A 86 -12.09 -31.35 -26.14
N GLU A 87 -11.89 -32.61 -26.47
CA GLU A 87 -12.32 -33.16 -27.78
C GLU A 87 -13.84 -33.09 -27.98
N THR A 88 -14.62 -33.08 -26.89
CA THR A 88 -16.09 -33.17 -26.93
C THR A 88 -16.80 -31.91 -26.41
N LEU A 89 -16.12 -31.06 -25.65
CA LEU A 89 -16.69 -29.89 -25.00
C LEU A 89 -15.92 -28.62 -25.41
N GLY A 90 -16.66 -27.52 -25.61
CA GLY A 90 -16.07 -26.19 -25.78
C GLY A 90 -15.41 -25.69 -24.50
N LYS A 91 -14.56 -24.64 -24.61
CA LYS A 91 -14.00 -23.97 -23.44
C LYS A 91 -15.09 -23.32 -22.58
N SER A 92 -14.85 -23.22 -21.28
CA SER A 92 -15.78 -22.55 -20.37
C SER A 92 -15.86 -21.04 -20.60
N ALA A 93 -16.85 -20.40 -19.98
CA ALA A 93 -16.81 -18.97 -19.74
C ALA A 93 -15.61 -18.61 -18.86
N THR A 94 -15.09 -17.38 -19.03
CA THR A 94 -14.01 -16.85 -18.19
C THR A 94 -14.57 -16.33 -16.88
N VAL A 95 -13.98 -16.73 -15.75
CA VAL A 95 -14.23 -16.18 -14.43
C VAL A 95 -13.10 -15.23 -14.08
N THR A 96 -13.45 -14.05 -13.58
CA THR A 96 -12.47 -13.05 -13.13
C THR A 96 -12.69 -12.76 -11.66
N LYS A 97 -11.62 -12.82 -10.87
CA LYS A 97 -11.60 -12.43 -9.45
C LYS A 97 -10.52 -11.39 -9.21
N THR A 98 -10.79 -10.45 -8.31
CA THR A 98 -9.87 -9.37 -7.95
C THR A 98 -9.43 -9.51 -6.50
N TYR A 99 -8.12 -9.51 -6.29
CA TYR A 99 -7.46 -9.60 -4.99
C TYR A 99 -6.65 -8.34 -4.75
N VAL A 100 -6.83 -7.72 -3.59
CA VAL A 100 -6.01 -6.60 -3.15
C VAL A 100 -5.14 -7.09 -2.00
N ILE A 101 -3.84 -7.14 -2.20
CA ILE A 101 -2.87 -7.45 -1.15
C ILE A 101 -2.35 -6.14 -0.60
N ASN A 102 -2.48 -5.94 0.71
CA ASN A 102 -2.06 -4.72 1.39
C ASN A 102 -1.46 -5.11 2.76
N PHE A 103 -0.16 -5.39 2.76
CA PHE A 103 0.55 -5.76 3.98
C PHE A 103 0.56 -4.60 4.98
N PRO A 104 0.38 -4.88 6.27
CA PRO A 104 0.62 -3.88 7.29
C PRO A 104 2.04 -3.32 7.17
N LEU A 105 2.17 -2.01 7.28
CA LEU A 105 3.49 -1.38 7.24
C LEU A 105 4.34 -1.92 8.38
N GLU A 106 5.49 -2.51 8.07
CA GLU A 106 6.45 -3.00 9.08
C GLU A 106 6.90 -1.87 10.02
N VAL A 107 6.95 -0.66 9.48
CA VAL A 107 7.29 0.56 10.20
C VAL A 107 6.22 1.59 9.92
N PRO A 108 5.45 2.02 10.93
CA PRO A 108 4.41 3.01 10.71
C PRO A 108 5.02 4.36 10.31
N TYR A 109 4.33 5.05 9.40
CA TYR A 109 4.58 6.46 9.19
C TYR A 109 3.90 7.24 10.33
N ILE A 110 4.62 8.13 10.97
CA ILE A 110 4.12 8.97 12.07
C ILE A 110 3.85 10.40 11.60
N LEU A 111 2.80 11.02 12.11
CA LEU A 111 2.44 12.40 11.81
C LEU A 111 3.59 13.34 12.18
N CYS A 112 4.02 14.15 11.22
CA CYS A 112 4.97 15.22 11.45
C CYS A 112 4.34 16.32 12.30
N GLN A 113 4.85 16.55 13.49
CA GLN A 113 4.39 17.62 14.38
C GLN A 113 5.45 18.74 14.52
N ASN A 114 6.60 18.58 13.87
CA ASN A 114 7.67 19.57 13.89
C ASN A 114 8.47 19.51 12.56
N ALA A 115 8.53 20.60 11.83
CA ALA A 115 9.28 20.66 10.57
C ALA A 115 10.78 20.35 10.72
N ALA A 116 11.35 20.50 11.91
CA ALA A 116 12.75 20.12 12.19
C ALA A 116 13.00 18.60 12.06
N TRP A 117 11.94 17.77 12.08
CA TRP A 117 12.05 16.32 11.85
C TRP A 117 12.31 15.95 10.40
N LEU A 118 12.07 16.89 9.47
CA LEU A 118 12.36 16.73 8.04
C LEU A 118 13.86 16.96 7.78
N THR A 119 14.65 15.96 8.13
CA THR A 119 16.10 15.94 7.92
C THR A 119 16.46 15.30 6.56
N GLU A 120 17.69 15.51 6.10
CA GLU A 120 18.20 14.85 4.89
C GLU A 120 17.95 13.34 4.90
N GLY A 121 17.45 12.79 3.79
CA GLY A 121 17.16 11.37 3.63
C GLY A 121 15.87 10.88 4.30
N THR A 122 15.14 11.72 5.05
CA THR A 122 13.87 11.33 5.66
C THR A 122 12.87 10.92 4.59
N LYS A 123 12.21 9.76 4.79
CA LYS A 123 11.14 9.29 3.92
C LYS A 123 9.80 9.80 4.44
N ILE A 124 8.98 10.34 3.56
CA ILE A 124 7.68 10.90 3.92
C ILE A 124 6.58 10.49 2.94
N ILE A 125 5.34 10.63 3.40
CA ILE A 125 4.13 10.59 2.58
C ILE A 125 3.35 11.87 2.85
N PHE A 126 2.84 12.51 1.79
CA PHE A 126 1.83 13.57 1.89
C PHE A 126 0.44 12.96 1.98
N VAL A 127 -0.35 13.39 2.94
CA VAL A 127 -1.72 12.92 3.16
C VAL A 127 -2.69 14.10 3.14
N GLY A 128 -3.79 13.94 2.42
CA GLY A 128 -4.95 14.81 2.45
C GLY A 128 -6.14 14.08 3.08
N LYS A 129 -7.04 14.81 3.72
CA LYS A 129 -8.26 14.25 4.31
C LYS A 129 -9.49 14.83 3.62
N ASN A 130 -10.47 13.97 3.35
CA ASN A 130 -11.75 14.37 2.81
C ASN A 130 -12.76 14.45 3.96
N ALA A 131 -13.08 15.65 4.41
CA ALA A 131 -14.00 15.88 5.53
C ALA A 131 -15.42 15.35 5.26
N THR A 132 -15.84 15.28 3.99
CA THR A 132 -17.18 14.80 3.62
C THR A 132 -17.31 13.29 3.74
N THR A 133 -16.25 12.54 3.34
CA THR A 133 -16.28 11.07 3.35
C THR A 133 -15.58 10.47 4.56
N GLY A 134 -14.84 11.27 5.32
CA GLY A 134 -13.97 10.81 6.42
C GLY A 134 -12.73 10.04 5.94
N GLY A 135 -12.50 9.95 4.62
CA GLY A 135 -11.37 9.22 4.05
C GLY A 135 -10.05 10.00 4.10
N ALA A 136 -8.95 9.29 4.24
CA ALA A 136 -7.60 9.82 4.09
C ALA A 136 -6.94 9.28 2.83
N PHE A 137 -6.15 10.11 2.15
CA PHE A 137 -5.57 9.79 0.85
C PHE A 137 -4.12 10.26 0.79
N GLY A 138 -3.24 9.39 0.32
CA GLY A 138 -1.83 9.69 0.07
C GLY A 138 -1.60 10.24 -1.34
N MET A 139 -0.61 11.12 -1.48
CA MET A 139 -0.19 11.63 -2.78
C MET A 139 0.39 10.48 -3.62
N ALA A 140 -0.15 10.31 -4.83
CA ALA A 140 0.23 9.26 -5.76
C ALA A 140 1.03 9.78 -6.97
N ALA A 141 0.96 9.11 -8.11
CA ALA A 141 1.72 9.43 -9.32
C ALA A 141 1.38 10.80 -9.92
N GLN A 142 2.26 11.30 -10.77
CA GLN A 142 2.04 12.52 -11.55
C GLN A 142 1.01 12.29 -12.64
N ASN A 143 0.01 13.15 -12.76
CA ASN A 143 -0.95 13.16 -13.87
C ASN A 143 -0.57 14.24 -14.87
N GLY A 144 0.09 13.85 -15.94
CA GLY A 144 0.61 14.76 -16.95
C GLY A 144 1.50 15.85 -16.34
N THR A 145 1.17 17.12 -16.59
CA THR A 145 1.87 18.28 -16.03
C THR A 145 0.99 19.11 -15.08
N LYS A 146 -0.09 18.50 -14.55
CA LYS A 146 -1.14 19.29 -13.87
C LYS A 146 -1.20 19.08 -12.37
N TYR A 147 -1.22 17.81 -11.90
CA TYR A 147 -1.43 17.50 -10.51
C TYR A 147 -0.89 16.10 -10.16
N ARG A 148 -0.85 15.80 -8.88
CA ARG A 148 -0.57 14.45 -8.39
C ARG A 148 -1.89 13.77 -8.03
N GLU A 149 -2.02 12.52 -8.44
CA GLU A 149 -3.16 11.68 -8.11
C GLU A 149 -3.20 11.35 -6.62
N GLN A 150 -4.23 10.65 -6.19
CA GLN A 150 -4.39 10.17 -4.84
C GLN A 150 -4.57 8.65 -4.82
N ASP A 151 -4.24 8.04 -3.70
CA ASP A 151 -4.64 6.68 -3.38
C ASP A 151 -4.94 6.55 -1.88
N ILE A 152 -5.71 5.54 -1.50
CA ILE A 152 -6.20 5.40 -0.13
C ILE A 152 -5.07 5.18 0.87
N VAL A 153 -5.22 5.75 2.06
CA VAL A 153 -4.41 5.42 3.24
C VAL A 153 -5.32 5.18 4.43
N THR A 154 -4.90 4.32 5.34
CA THR A 154 -5.60 4.08 6.61
C THR A 154 -4.80 4.67 7.75
N LEU A 155 -5.41 5.56 8.51
CA LEU A 155 -4.80 6.18 9.69
C LEU A 155 -5.21 5.43 10.96
N SER A 156 -4.38 5.52 12.01
CA SER A 156 -4.76 5.11 13.37
C SER A 156 -5.97 5.91 13.87
N GLY A 157 -6.68 5.38 14.87
CA GLY A 157 -7.85 6.07 15.41
C GLY A 157 -7.56 7.46 16.01
N ASP A 158 -6.32 7.74 16.42
CA ASP A 158 -5.84 9.05 16.86
C ASP A 158 -5.19 9.86 15.72
N GLU A 159 -5.20 9.33 14.51
CA GLU A 159 -4.62 9.90 13.28
C GLU A 159 -3.12 10.24 13.36
N LYS A 160 -2.42 9.77 14.38
CA LYS A 160 -0.99 10.06 14.59
C LYS A 160 -0.07 9.13 13.84
N SER A 161 -0.58 8.02 13.34
CA SER A 161 0.19 7.10 12.51
C SER A 161 -0.61 6.59 11.33
N LEU A 162 0.12 6.18 10.30
CA LEU A 162 -0.43 5.58 9.10
C LEU A 162 -0.27 4.06 9.25
N ILE A 163 -1.40 3.34 9.24
CA ILE A 163 -1.47 1.89 9.42
C ILE A 163 -1.17 1.17 8.11
N SER A 164 -1.78 1.63 7.03
CA SER A 164 -1.58 1.08 5.69
C SER A 164 -1.66 2.16 4.62
N LYS A 165 -1.11 1.88 3.45
CA LYS A 165 -1.17 2.73 2.27
C LYS A 165 -1.50 1.90 1.05
N GLY A 166 -2.22 2.48 0.08
CA GLY A 166 -2.38 1.90 -1.24
C GLY A 166 -1.05 1.83 -1.99
N ASP A 167 -0.97 0.94 -2.94
CA ASP A 167 0.21 0.65 -3.75
C ASP A 167 0.69 1.82 -4.61
N LYS A 168 -0.25 2.73 -4.97
CA LYS A 168 0.06 3.93 -5.78
C LYS A 168 0.57 5.10 -4.97
N VAL A 169 0.45 5.07 -3.63
CA VAL A 169 0.95 6.15 -2.76
C VAL A 169 2.46 6.26 -2.88
N ARG A 170 2.93 7.48 -3.20
CA ARG A 170 4.36 7.75 -3.38
C ARG A 170 5.03 8.08 -2.07
N VAL A 171 6.21 7.51 -1.90
CA VAL A 171 7.13 7.84 -0.82
C VAL A 171 8.13 8.84 -1.34
N PHE A 172 8.25 9.97 -0.68
CA PHE A 172 9.22 11.01 -1.03
C PHE A 172 10.40 10.96 -0.09
N THR A 173 11.58 11.20 -0.65
CA THR A 173 12.81 11.46 0.12
C THR A 173 12.97 12.95 0.27
N VAL A 174 13.25 13.40 1.48
CA VAL A 174 13.64 14.77 1.79
C VAL A 174 15.09 14.95 1.39
N GLU A 175 15.37 15.93 0.53
CA GLU A 175 16.72 16.44 0.23
C GLU A 175 16.80 17.90 0.69
N LYS A 176 17.93 18.32 1.27
CA LYS A 176 18.09 19.66 1.85
C LYS A 176 19.16 20.48 1.15
N SER A 177 18.88 21.78 1.03
CA SER A 177 19.87 22.78 0.63
C SER A 177 19.78 23.96 1.63
N GLY A 178 20.59 23.93 2.67
CA GLY A 178 20.45 24.83 3.80
C GLY A 178 19.12 24.59 4.54
N ASN A 179 18.28 25.63 4.58
CA ASN A 179 16.93 25.55 5.19
C ASN A 179 15.86 25.11 4.19
N ASP A 180 16.18 25.00 2.92
CA ASP A 180 15.24 24.65 1.87
C ASP A 180 15.10 23.14 1.73
N ILE A 181 13.92 22.67 1.39
CA ILE A 181 13.60 21.26 1.29
C ILE A 181 13.16 20.96 -0.15
N ALA A 182 13.68 19.90 -0.73
CA ALA A 182 13.18 19.29 -1.95
C ALA A 182 12.58 17.92 -1.64
N PHE A 183 11.50 17.57 -2.33
CA PHE A 183 10.83 16.29 -2.21
C PHE A 183 11.00 15.49 -3.48
N LYS A 184 11.65 14.34 -3.38
CA LYS A 184 11.96 13.46 -4.50
C LYS A 184 11.31 12.10 -4.35
N ASP A 185 10.60 11.66 -5.36
CA ASP A 185 10.13 10.28 -5.49
C ASP A 185 10.81 9.57 -6.68
N ILE A 186 10.33 8.39 -7.05
CA ILE A 186 10.83 7.62 -8.19
C ILE A 186 10.65 8.36 -9.53
N GLU A 187 9.67 9.28 -9.62
CA GLU A 187 9.40 10.05 -10.83
C GLU A 187 10.30 11.29 -10.94
N GLY A 188 10.78 11.84 -9.82
CA GLY A 188 11.65 13.01 -9.74
C GLY A 188 11.26 13.96 -8.61
N TYR A 189 11.54 15.26 -8.79
CA TYR A 189 11.34 16.32 -7.79
C TYR A 189 10.01 17.04 -7.98
N LEU A 190 9.28 17.25 -6.90
CA LEU A 190 8.08 18.10 -6.90
C LEU A 190 8.47 19.55 -7.20
N SER A 191 7.78 20.18 -8.14
CA SER A 191 8.00 21.57 -8.54
C SER A 191 6.68 22.31 -8.71
N ALA A 192 6.60 23.56 -8.28
CA ALA A 192 5.42 24.40 -8.47
C ALA A 192 5.51 25.20 -9.78
N ASP A 193 4.40 25.25 -10.50
CA ASP A 193 4.24 26.18 -11.62
C ASP A 193 3.70 27.53 -11.09
N ASN A 194 4.47 28.59 -11.27
CA ASN A 194 4.08 29.91 -10.74
C ASN A 194 2.82 30.51 -11.41
N THR A 195 2.52 30.08 -12.62
CA THR A 195 1.45 30.66 -13.44
C THR A 195 0.11 29.93 -13.36
N LYS A 196 0.12 28.70 -12.87
CA LYS A 196 -1.05 27.81 -12.83
C LYS A 196 -1.14 27.10 -11.50
N ASN A 197 -2.34 26.68 -11.17
CA ASN A 197 -2.57 25.80 -10.01
C ASN A 197 -2.12 24.37 -10.35
N SER A 198 -0.83 24.19 -10.62
CA SER A 198 -0.26 22.89 -10.98
C SER A 198 0.98 22.56 -10.17
N ILE A 199 1.12 21.29 -9.89
CA ILE A 199 2.35 20.70 -9.39
C ILE A 199 2.89 19.76 -10.45
N GLN A 200 4.19 19.83 -10.71
CA GLN A 200 4.88 19.03 -11.70
C GLN A 200 5.96 18.18 -11.05
N THR A 201 6.36 17.14 -11.73
CA THR A 201 7.52 16.33 -11.35
C THR A 201 8.62 16.51 -12.38
N LYS A 202 9.80 16.93 -11.94
CA LYS A 202 10.96 17.17 -12.79
C LYS A 202 12.05 16.16 -12.50
N LYS A 203 12.69 15.63 -13.55
CA LYS A 203 13.78 14.66 -13.40
C LYS A 203 15.01 15.27 -12.73
N THR A 204 15.24 16.56 -12.95
CA THR A 204 16.39 17.30 -12.41
C THR A 204 15.88 18.37 -11.46
N ILE A 205 16.56 18.52 -10.32
CA ILE A 205 16.27 19.57 -9.35
C ILE A 205 16.55 20.95 -9.96
N GLY A 206 15.63 21.89 -9.71
CA GLY A 206 15.74 23.29 -10.13
C GLY A 206 15.34 24.22 -8.99
N SER A 207 15.47 25.54 -9.19
CA SER A 207 15.07 26.53 -8.18
C SER A 207 13.59 26.42 -7.75
N ASP A 208 12.73 25.97 -8.65
CA ASP A 208 11.29 25.76 -8.42
C ASP A 208 10.95 24.41 -7.74
N SER A 209 11.97 23.60 -7.45
CA SER A 209 11.83 22.34 -6.70
C SER A 209 12.05 22.49 -5.20
N TYR A 210 12.33 23.70 -4.73
CA TYR A 210 12.56 23.98 -3.31
C TYR A 210 11.33 24.55 -2.62
N TRP A 211 11.14 24.07 -1.39
CA TRP A 211 9.98 24.37 -0.55
C TRP A 211 10.44 24.80 0.83
N THR A 212 9.65 25.69 1.44
CA THR A 212 9.66 25.94 2.89
C THR A 212 8.55 25.14 3.52
N VAL A 213 8.80 24.57 4.69
CA VAL A 213 7.81 23.79 5.43
C VAL A 213 7.66 24.31 6.83
N SER A 214 6.41 24.53 7.24
CA SER A 214 6.04 24.71 8.64
C SER A 214 4.92 23.73 8.99
N VAL A 215 4.82 23.36 10.27
CA VAL A 215 3.83 22.41 10.76
C VAL A 215 3.17 23.02 11.99
N ALA A 216 1.84 23.08 11.97
CA ALA A 216 1.03 23.56 13.08
C ALA A 216 0.89 22.48 14.18
N ALA A 217 0.42 22.85 15.36
CA ALA A 217 0.29 21.96 16.51
C ALA A 217 -0.66 20.77 16.25
N ASP A 218 -1.63 20.92 15.37
CA ASP A 218 -2.57 19.90 14.93
C ASP A 218 -2.01 18.99 13.82
N GLY A 219 -0.76 19.23 13.37
CA GLY A 219 -0.08 18.50 12.33
C GLY A 219 -0.35 18.96 10.90
N VAL A 220 -1.17 20.03 10.71
CA VAL A 220 -1.36 20.61 9.37
C VAL A 220 -0.04 21.21 8.90
N ALA A 221 0.40 20.78 7.71
CA ALA A 221 1.63 21.26 7.12
C ALA A 221 1.37 22.36 6.09
N THR A 222 2.11 23.44 6.17
CA THR A 222 2.22 24.43 5.11
C THR A 222 3.50 24.17 4.34
N VAL A 223 3.37 23.72 3.10
CA VAL A 223 4.48 23.41 2.19
C VAL A 223 4.45 24.40 1.05
N ALA A 224 5.26 25.45 1.14
CA ALA A 224 5.23 26.57 0.23
C ALA A 224 6.45 26.63 -0.69
N SER A 225 6.23 26.77 -2.00
CA SER A 225 7.29 26.95 -2.99
C SER A 225 8.12 28.20 -2.71
N LYS A 226 9.42 28.11 -2.91
CA LYS A 226 10.38 29.22 -2.80
C LYS A 226 10.25 30.23 -3.93
N THR A 227 9.79 29.82 -5.09
CA THR A 227 9.78 30.64 -6.31
C THR A 227 8.39 31.02 -6.77
N ALA A 228 7.38 30.16 -6.54
CA ALA A 228 6.01 30.48 -6.91
C ALA A 228 5.40 31.50 -5.93
N THR A 229 4.72 32.52 -6.46
CA THR A 229 4.14 33.59 -5.66
C THR A 229 2.63 33.46 -5.48
N THR A 230 1.93 32.94 -6.47
CA THR A 230 0.47 32.83 -6.50
C THR A 230 -0.01 31.44 -6.09
N TYR A 231 0.37 30.41 -6.84
CA TYR A 231 0.00 29.01 -6.58
C TYR A 231 1.18 28.32 -5.90
N LYS A 232 1.39 28.65 -4.66
CA LYS A 232 2.65 28.32 -3.96
C LYS A 232 2.56 27.19 -2.98
N CYS A 233 1.36 26.82 -2.50
CA CYS A 233 1.21 25.82 -1.43
C CYS A 233 0.75 24.46 -1.98
N ILE A 234 1.43 23.40 -1.60
CA ILE A 234 0.91 22.04 -1.82
C ILE A 234 -0.33 21.87 -0.96
N MET A 235 -1.44 21.50 -1.56
CA MET A 235 -2.70 21.27 -0.88
C MET A 235 -3.44 20.09 -1.50
N TYR A 236 -4.33 19.49 -0.71
CA TYR A 236 -5.24 18.45 -1.15
C TYR A 236 -6.61 19.05 -1.47
N ASN A 237 -7.10 18.82 -2.67
CA ASN A 237 -8.43 19.22 -3.10
C ASN A 237 -9.33 17.98 -3.14
N ALA A 238 -10.31 17.90 -2.28
CA ALA A 238 -11.28 16.81 -2.16
C ALA A 238 -12.50 16.94 -3.10
N GLY A 239 -12.54 17.95 -3.99
CA GLY A 239 -13.66 18.20 -4.90
C GLY A 239 -13.86 17.11 -5.97
N ASN A 240 -14.62 17.41 -7.03
CA ASN A 240 -15.08 16.47 -8.04
C ASN A 240 -13.98 15.61 -8.71
N THR A 241 -12.75 16.09 -8.72
CA THR A 241 -11.55 15.33 -9.14
C THR A 241 -10.53 15.46 -8.03
N PRO A 242 -10.58 14.58 -7.02
CA PRO A 242 -9.71 14.68 -5.87
C PRO A 242 -8.23 14.55 -6.27
N ARG A 243 -7.37 15.43 -5.74
CA ARG A 243 -5.98 15.53 -6.16
C ARG A 243 -5.12 16.37 -5.22
N PHE A 244 -3.80 16.20 -5.34
CA PHE A 244 -2.82 17.12 -4.77
C PHE A 244 -2.32 18.06 -5.87
N SER A 245 -2.28 19.35 -5.58
CA SER A 245 -1.73 20.35 -6.49
C SER A 245 -1.20 21.57 -5.74
N ALA A 246 -0.61 22.52 -6.48
CA ALA A 246 -0.23 23.79 -5.91
C ALA A 246 -1.42 24.77 -5.97
N TYR A 247 -1.77 25.35 -4.85
CA TYR A 247 -2.90 26.28 -4.70
C TYR A 247 -2.45 27.61 -4.10
N LYS A 248 -3.35 28.59 -4.12
CA LYS A 248 -3.20 29.83 -3.34
C LYS A 248 -3.20 29.49 -1.85
N ALA A 249 -2.57 30.33 -1.05
CA ALA A 249 -2.44 30.09 0.39
C ALA A 249 -3.77 30.11 1.17
N ASP A 250 -4.79 30.72 0.61
CA ASP A 250 -6.15 30.83 1.16
C ASP A 250 -7.09 29.70 0.69
N PHE A 251 -6.60 28.73 -0.08
CA PHE A 251 -7.39 27.57 -0.48
C PHE A 251 -7.65 26.66 0.72
N ASP A 252 -8.89 26.20 0.87
CA ASP A 252 -9.30 25.27 1.92
C ASP A 252 -8.96 23.83 1.52
N GLY A 253 -7.74 23.38 1.85
CA GLY A 253 -7.26 22.06 1.47
C GLY A 253 -5.99 21.70 2.25
N ALA A 254 -6.16 21.19 3.47
CA ALA A 254 -5.04 20.81 4.33
C ALA A 254 -4.24 19.63 3.77
N VAL A 255 -2.93 19.66 3.96
CA VAL A 255 -2.04 18.49 3.82
C VAL A 255 -1.35 18.20 5.14
N TYR A 256 -1.06 16.93 5.34
CA TYR A 256 -0.33 16.39 6.46
C TYR A 256 0.90 15.65 5.92
N ILE A 257 1.99 15.68 6.68
CA ILE A 257 3.19 14.94 6.36
C ILE A 257 3.32 13.80 7.38
N TYR A 258 3.45 12.59 6.88
CA TYR A 258 3.75 11.43 7.71
C TYR A 258 5.16 10.96 7.37
N LEU A 259 6.03 10.90 8.39
CA LEU A 259 7.41 10.44 8.25
C LEU A 259 7.43 8.93 8.47
N LEU A 260 8.15 8.22 7.62
CA LEU A 260 8.53 6.85 7.92
C LEU A 260 9.22 6.86 9.27
N GLY A 261 8.56 6.27 10.25
CA GLY A 261 9.13 6.13 11.57
C GLY A 261 10.51 5.53 11.36
N LYS A 262 11.56 6.19 11.83
CA LYS A 262 12.83 5.49 11.90
C LYS A 262 12.50 4.21 12.65
N THR A 263 12.76 3.04 12.06
CA THR A 263 13.15 1.92 12.88
C THR A 263 14.42 2.38 13.58
N SER A 264 14.29 3.18 14.61
CA SER A 264 15.20 2.94 15.67
C SER A 264 14.88 1.49 16.05
N SER A 265 15.66 0.56 15.53
CA SER A 265 16.13 -0.51 16.36
C SER A 265 16.45 0.21 17.65
N VAL A 266 15.53 0.10 18.63
CA VAL A 266 15.61 0.81 19.90
C VAL A 266 14.75 2.09 19.94
N SER A 267 13.46 1.96 20.29
CA SER A 267 12.95 2.83 21.32
C SER A 267 13.73 2.47 22.58
N SER A 268 14.93 3.01 22.75
CA SER A 268 15.56 2.99 24.05
C SER A 268 14.77 3.97 24.89
N MET A 269 13.82 3.48 25.65
CA MET A 269 13.44 4.17 26.87
C MET A 269 14.65 4.14 27.79
N SER A 270 15.16 5.29 28.00
CA SER A 270 15.94 5.64 29.18
C SER A 270 14.94 6.12 30.23
N ALA A 271 14.17 5.20 30.85
CA ALA A 271 13.92 5.35 32.26
C ALA A 271 15.28 5.15 32.92
N GLU A 272 15.65 5.93 33.95
CA GLU A 272 16.94 5.74 34.62
C GLU A 272 17.15 4.25 34.81
N GLY A 273 18.18 3.68 34.14
CA GLY A 273 18.62 2.32 34.31
C GLY A 273 17.96 1.21 33.48
N VAL A 274 16.92 1.43 32.64
CA VAL A 274 16.31 0.36 31.84
C VAL A 274 16.23 0.71 30.36
N LYS A 275 16.75 -0.18 29.50
CA LYS A 275 16.63 -0.08 28.04
C LYS A 275 15.87 -1.29 27.51
N VAL A 276 14.93 -1.06 26.58
CA VAL A 276 14.07 -2.09 25.99
C VAL A 276 14.26 -2.11 24.49
N PHE A 277 14.50 -3.29 23.91
CA PHE A 277 14.79 -3.48 22.50
C PHE A 277 13.94 -4.60 21.89
N ALA A 278 13.59 -4.49 20.61
CA ALA A 278 13.14 -5.65 19.86
C ALA A 278 14.31 -6.62 19.63
N ALA A 279 14.06 -7.90 19.74
CA ALA A 279 15.00 -8.95 19.43
C ALA A 279 14.29 -10.11 18.74
N GLU A 280 15.04 -10.95 18.06
CA GLU A 280 14.51 -12.18 17.51
C GLU A 280 13.92 -13.06 18.63
N GLY A 281 12.65 -13.44 18.47
CA GLY A 281 11.90 -14.26 19.43
C GLY A 281 11.45 -13.53 20.71
N GLY A 282 11.56 -12.18 20.79
CA GLY A 282 11.07 -11.49 21.97
C GLY A 282 11.52 -10.04 22.14
N VAL A 283 11.41 -9.59 23.39
CA VAL A 283 11.83 -8.26 23.85
C VAL A 283 13.10 -8.39 24.68
N LYS A 284 14.17 -7.77 24.23
CA LYS A 284 15.43 -7.68 24.98
C LYS A 284 15.37 -6.50 25.93
N VAL A 285 15.55 -6.75 27.22
CA VAL A 285 15.60 -5.73 28.28
C VAL A 285 17.01 -5.68 28.84
N VAL A 286 17.60 -4.48 28.90
CA VAL A 286 18.86 -4.22 29.57
C VAL A 286 18.56 -3.35 30.78
N ALA A 287 18.76 -3.86 31.95
CA ALA A 287 18.47 -3.19 33.22
C ALA A 287 19.76 -2.98 34.07
N ALA A 288 19.89 -1.80 34.65
CA ALA A 288 20.99 -1.50 35.56
C ALA A 288 20.79 -2.14 36.94
N GLU A 289 19.56 -2.52 37.27
CA GLU A 289 19.17 -3.24 38.47
C GLU A 289 17.96 -4.13 38.20
N ALA A 290 17.68 -5.08 39.11
CA ALA A 290 16.54 -5.99 38.90
C ALA A 290 15.21 -5.23 38.85
N THR A 291 14.46 -5.38 37.73
CA THR A 291 13.24 -4.62 37.48
C THR A 291 12.09 -5.50 36.97
N ASP A 292 10.86 -5.09 37.25
CA ASP A 292 9.66 -5.76 36.72
C ASP A 292 9.30 -5.21 35.36
N VAL A 293 9.07 -6.13 34.43
CA VAL A 293 8.71 -5.83 33.03
C VAL A 293 7.38 -6.48 32.71
N ALA A 294 6.46 -5.71 32.12
CA ALA A 294 5.19 -6.20 31.64
C ALA A 294 5.03 -5.87 30.14
N VAL A 295 4.66 -6.88 29.35
CA VAL A 295 4.44 -6.78 27.90
C VAL A 295 2.95 -6.90 27.64
N TYR A 296 2.40 -5.92 26.94
CA TYR A 296 0.97 -5.85 26.57
C TYR A 296 0.81 -5.84 25.07
N THR A 297 -0.31 -6.35 24.57
CA THR A 297 -0.75 -6.07 23.20
C THR A 297 -1.07 -4.58 23.04
N VAL A 298 -1.16 -4.08 21.82
CA VAL A 298 -1.61 -2.70 21.55
C VAL A 298 -3.03 -2.41 22.03
N ALA A 299 -3.84 -3.46 22.23
CA ALA A 299 -5.18 -3.38 22.82
C ALA A 299 -5.16 -3.34 24.38
N GLY A 300 -3.98 -3.34 25.00
CA GLY A 300 -3.82 -3.27 26.47
C GLY A 300 -3.93 -4.61 27.19
N GLN A 301 -4.03 -5.73 26.49
CA GLN A 301 -4.07 -7.05 27.11
C GLN A 301 -2.66 -7.47 27.55
N LEU A 302 -2.47 -7.90 28.78
CA LEU A 302 -1.21 -8.42 29.31
C LEU A 302 -0.84 -9.74 28.60
N VAL A 303 0.32 -9.78 27.97
CA VAL A 303 0.87 -10.95 27.28
C VAL A 303 1.89 -11.67 28.14
N ARG A 304 2.78 -10.91 28.78
CA ARG A 304 3.86 -11.45 29.60
C ARG A 304 4.24 -10.49 30.71
N GLN A 305 4.55 -11.04 31.88
CA GLN A 305 5.19 -10.32 32.96
C GLN A 305 6.43 -11.10 33.41
N ALA A 306 7.53 -10.41 33.64
CA ALA A 306 8.78 -11.01 34.05
C ALA A 306 9.55 -10.05 34.97
N ARG A 307 10.21 -10.58 35.97
CA ARG A 307 11.25 -9.88 36.69
C ARG A 307 12.58 -10.14 35.99
N VAL A 308 13.20 -9.09 35.47
CA VAL A 308 14.51 -9.17 34.82
C VAL A 308 15.61 -8.81 35.83
N ALA A 309 16.69 -9.56 35.84
CA ALA A 309 17.86 -9.27 36.66
C ALA A 309 18.67 -8.11 36.05
N GLU A 310 19.61 -7.58 36.82
CA GLU A 310 20.66 -6.69 36.32
C GLU A 310 21.35 -7.31 35.08
N GLY A 311 21.60 -6.50 34.06
CA GLY A 311 22.19 -6.92 32.80
C GLY A 311 21.16 -7.07 31.69
N SER A 312 21.38 -8.00 30.77
CA SER A 312 20.58 -8.19 29.57
C SER A 312 19.72 -9.46 29.62
N THR A 313 18.40 -9.33 29.53
CA THR A 313 17.45 -10.45 29.58
C THR A 313 16.54 -10.42 28.33
N LEU A 314 16.27 -11.58 27.71
CA LEU A 314 15.28 -11.73 26.65
C LEU A 314 13.94 -12.19 27.27
N VAL A 315 12.91 -11.39 27.08
CA VAL A 315 11.52 -11.72 27.44
C VAL A 315 10.85 -12.26 26.18
N ASN A 316 10.69 -13.58 26.11
CA ASN A 316 10.14 -14.25 24.93
C ASN A 316 8.66 -13.92 24.76
N VAL A 317 8.30 -13.43 23.58
CA VAL A 317 6.93 -13.24 23.08
C VAL A 317 6.89 -13.57 21.59
N ALA A 318 5.73 -13.96 21.09
CA ALA A 318 5.54 -14.20 19.66
C ALA A 318 5.82 -12.93 18.83
N PRO A 319 6.07 -13.04 17.52
CA PRO A 319 6.11 -11.87 16.63
C PRO A 319 4.84 -11.05 16.77
N GLY A 320 4.97 -9.73 16.85
CA GLY A 320 3.82 -8.84 17.04
C GLY A 320 4.16 -7.46 17.54
N PHE A 321 3.12 -6.63 17.70
CA PHE A 321 3.21 -5.26 18.22
C PHE A 321 2.89 -5.25 19.71
N TYR A 322 3.79 -4.71 20.52
CA TYR A 322 3.66 -4.72 21.97
C TYR A 322 3.92 -3.35 22.59
N VAL A 323 3.32 -3.13 23.75
CA VAL A 323 3.65 -2.06 24.69
C VAL A 323 4.35 -2.71 25.87
N VAL A 324 5.62 -2.37 26.08
CA VAL A 324 6.42 -2.86 27.20
C VAL A 324 6.47 -1.79 28.27
N ARG A 325 6.11 -2.15 29.50
CA ARG A 325 6.22 -1.27 30.69
C ARG A 325 7.35 -1.77 31.57
N ALA A 326 8.22 -0.85 31.95
CA ALA A 326 9.31 -1.07 32.93
C ALA A 326 9.55 0.23 33.71
N ASN A 327 9.75 0.16 35.02
CA ASN A 327 9.98 1.32 35.90
C ASN A 327 8.99 2.49 35.66
N GLY A 328 7.68 2.17 35.58
CA GLY A 328 6.65 3.21 35.44
C GLY A 328 6.52 3.80 34.01
N THR A 329 7.43 3.48 33.12
CA THR A 329 7.47 4.00 31.75
C THR A 329 7.00 2.92 30.75
N ALA A 330 6.38 3.33 29.62
CA ALA A 330 5.87 2.40 28.60
C ALA A 330 6.50 2.70 27.22
N THR A 331 6.93 1.67 26.50
CA THR A 331 7.48 1.79 25.15
C THR A 331 6.80 0.82 24.18
N LYS A 332 6.65 1.22 22.93
CA LYS A 332 6.17 0.34 21.86
C LYS A 332 7.33 -0.43 21.27
N VAL A 333 7.17 -1.74 21.11
CA VAL A 333 8.18 -2.65 20.55
C VAL A 333 7.54 -3.53 19.51
N ILE A 334 8.24 -3.77 18.39
CA ILE A 334 7.84 -4.71 17.35
C ILE A 334 8.79 -5.90 17.43
N VAL A 335 8.25 -7.07 17.77
CA VAL A 335 8.98 -8.35 17.79
C VAL A 335 8.76 -9.06 16.46
N ARG A 336 9.84 -9.50 15.85
CA ARG A 336 9.85 -10.23 14.57
C ARG A 336 10.10 -11.71 14.76
#